data_8e7c6c50137b42b08bddcc7df5fec58d
#
_entry.id   8e7c6c50137b42b08bddcc7df5fec58d
#
_cell.length_a   1.000
_cell.length_b   1.000
_cell.length_c   1.000
_cell.angle_alpha   90.00
_cell.angle_beta   90.00
_cell.angle_gamma   90.00
#
_symmetry.space_group_name_H-M   'P 1'
#
loop_
_entity.id
_entity.type
_entity.pdbx_description
1 polymer ?
#
loop_
_entity_poly.entity_id
_entity_poly.type
_entity_poly.pdbx_seq_one_letter_code
_entity_poly.pdbx_strand_id
1 'polypeptide(L)'
;MIVAEHLRKTFPGKGKKAAPVIAVDDVSFTAHDGQITGLLGPNGAGKTTTMRMLYTLMQPEAGRVLVDGIDVGRDANAVRRSLGVLPDARGVYKRLTARENIAYFGELHGLSATQVAERTRKLAAALQMEDVLDR
;
A
#
# COMPACT_ATOMS: atom_id res chain seq x y z
N MET A 1 -4.26 6.41 11.91
CA MET A 1 -5.66 5.98 11.71
C MET A 1 -6.03 6.05 10.24
N ILE A 2 -6.78 5.06 9.72
CA ILE A 2 -7.29 5.06 8.32
C ILE A 2 -8.82 5.07 8.37
N VAL A 3 -9.44 6.00 7.63
CA VAL A 3 -10.90 6.11 7.50
C VAL A 3 -11.27 5.97 6.03
N ALA A 4 -12.13 5.04 5.71
CA ALA A 4 -12.74 4.85 4.41
C ALA A 4 -14.23 5.17 4.51
N GLU A 5 -14.74 6.02 3.61
CA GLU A 5 -16.13 6.47 3.63
C GLU A 5 -16.75 6.31 2.24
N HIS A 6 -17.79 5.51 2.15
CA HIS A 6 -18.62 5.32 0.96
C HIS A 6 -17.82 5.05 -0.32
N LEU A 7 -16.77 4.21 -0.22
CA LEU A 7 -15.90 3.92 -1.34
C LEU A 7 -16.64 3.19 -2.44
N ARG A 8 -16.51 3.68 -3.67
CA ARG A 8 -17.01 3.04 -4.88
C ARG A 8 -15.96 2.99 -5.95
N LYS A 9 -15.91 1.85 -6.66
CA LYS A 9 -15.04 1.64 -7.82
C LYS A 9 -15.64 0.65 -8.80
N THR A 10 -15.71 1.07 -10.06
CA THR A 10 -16.12 0.24 -11.18
C THR A 10 -14.97 0.05 -12.16
N PHE A 11 -15.00 -1.01 -12.93
CA PHE A 11 -14.08 -1.26 -14.03
C PHE A 11 -14.86 -1.55 -15.30
N PRO A 12 -14.31 -1.17 -16.46
CA PRO A 12 -14.90 -1.58 -17.74
C PRO A 12 -15.00 -3.11 -17.83
N GLY A 13 -16.13 -3.60 -18.32
CA GLY A 13 -16.28 -5.02 -18.59
C GLY A 13 -15.34 -5.49 -19.70
N LYS A 14 -15.01 -6.79 -19.72
CA LYS A 14 -14.15 -7.38 -20.74
C LYS A 14 -14.94 -7.54 -22.06
N GLY A 15 -14.71 -6.66 -23.03
CA GLY A 15 -15.29 -6.69 -24.35
C GLY A 15 -16.12 -5.43 -24.70
N LYS A 16 -16.28 -5.15 -26.00
CA LYS A 16 -16.89 -3.90 -26.50
C LYS A 16 -18.33 -3.63 -26.04
N LYS A 17 -19.05 -4.64 -25.55
CA LYS A 17 -20.46 -4.54 -25.10
C LYS A 17 -20.67 -5.08 -23.66
N ALA A 18 -19.60 -5.39 -22.93
CA ALA A 18 -19.74 -5.94 -21.59
C ALA A 18 -20.10 -4.83 -20.58
N ALA A 19 -21.03 -5.12 -19.69
CA ALA A 19 -21.41 -4.20 -18.63
C ALA A 19 -20.20 -3.92 -17.69
N PRO A 20 -20.11 -2.71 -17.13
CA PRO A 20 -19.10 -2.39 -16.11
C PRO A 20 -19.21 -3.35 -14.92
N VAL A 21 -18.07 -3.70 -14.33
CA VAL A 21 -17.99 -4.55 -13.13
C VAL A 21 -17.82 -3.63 -11.94
N ILE A 22 -18.77 -3.65 -11.02
CA ILE A 22 -18.65 -2.96 -9.74
C ILE A 22 -17.71 -3.78 -8.87
N ALA A 23 -16.52 -3.26 -8.59
CA ALA A 23 -15.51 -3.94 -7.79
C ALA A 23 -15.58 -3.56 -6.31
N VAL A 24 -16.02 -2.36 -6.01
CA VAL A 24 -16.28 -1.85 -4.65
C VAL A 24 -17.56 -1.04 -4.70
N ASP A 25 -18.50 -1.34 -3.80
CA ASP A 25 -19.80 -0.66 -3.74
C ASP A 25 -20.10 -0.29 -2.30
N ASP A 26 -20.07 1.01 -2.02
CA ASP A 26 -20.40 1.64 -0.73
C ASP A 26 -19.67 1.05 0.49
N VAL A 27 -18.34 0.88 0.38
CA VAL A 27 -17.53 0.33 1.49
C VAL A 27 -17.09 1.44 2.43
N SER A 28 -17.43 1.30 3.71
CA SER A 28 -17.03 2.22 4.77
C SER A 28 -16.46 1.45 5.97
N PHE A 29 -15.33 1.91 6.53
CA PHE A 29 -14.74 1.38 7.76
C PHE A 29 -13.70 2.34 8.33
N THR A 30 -13.33 2.08 9.58
CA THR A 30 -12.22 2.77 10.26
C THR A 30 -11.24 1.74 10.79
N ALA A 31 -9.95 1.91 10.44
CA ALA A 31 -8.84 1.18 11.04
C ALA A 31 -8.15 2.10 12.06
N HIS A 32 -8.30 1.76 13.35
CA HIS A 32 -7.78 2.55 14.46
C HIS A 32 -6.29 2.31 14.68
N ASP A 33 -5.60 3.31 15.23
CA ASP A 33 -4.20 3.19 15.63
C ASP A 33 -4.03 2.14 16.72
N GLY A 34 -2.88 1.46 16.71
CA GLY A 34 -2.57 0.43 17.69
C GLY A 34 -3.37 -0.88 17.55
N GLN A 35 -4.17 -1.01 16.49
CA GLN A 35 -4.99 -2.21 16.23
C GLN A 35 -4.64 -2.84 14.89
N ILE A 36 -4.87 -4.15 14.79
CA ILE A 36 -4.82 -4.88 13.53
C ILE A 36 -6.25 -4.99 12.98
N THR A 37 -6.50 -4.35 11.85
CA THR A 37 -7.79 -4.42 11.15
C THR A 37 -7.68 -5.36 9.97
N GLY A 38 -8.52 -6.40 9.92
CA GLY A 38 -8.58 -7.38 8.83
C GLY A 38 -9.69 -7.06 7.83
N LEU A 39 -9.39 -7.03 6.54
CA LEU A 39 -10.38 -6.94 5.46
C LEU A 39 -10.63 -8.35 4.91
N LEU A 40 -11.77 -8.95 5.26
CA LEU A 40 -12.12 -10.33 4.92
C LEU A 40 -13.17 -10.38 3.81
N GLY A 41 -13.20 -11.47 3.06
CA GLY A 41 -14.19 -11.73 2.04
C GLY A 41 -13.69 -12.72 0.98
N PRO A 42 -14.58 -13.26 0.11
CA PRO A 42 -14.21 -14.18 -0.95
C PRO A 42 -13.33 -13.54 -2.03
N ASN A 43 -12.77 -14.35 -2.93
CA ASN A 43 -12.07 -13.84 -4.10
C ASN A 43 -13.04 -13.03 -4.97
N GLY A 44 -12.59 -11.88 -5.46
CA GLY A 44 -13.42 -10.95 -6.23
C GLY A 44 -14.27 -9.97 -5.39
N ALA A 45 -14.27 -10.05 -4.05
CA ALA A 45 -15.04 -9.15 -3.18
C ALA A 45 -14.49 -7.70 -3.09
N GLY A 46 -13.55 -7.31 -3.93
CA GLY A 46 -13.04 -5.93 -3.96
C GLY A 46 -11.93 -5.62 -2.96
N LYS A 47 -11.46 -6.59 -2.13
CA LYS A 47 -10.42 -6.37 -1.11
C LYS A 47 -9.16 -5.67 -1.66
N THR A 48 -8.57 -6.24 -2.69
CA THR A 48 -7.37 -5.68 -3.33
C THR A 48 -7.63 -4.30 -3.94
N THR A 49 -8.81 -4.08 -4.50
CA THR A 49 -9.22 -2.77 -5.04
C THR A 49 -9.33 -1.74 -3.93
N THR A 50 -9.98 -2.10 -2.82
CA THR A 50 -10.09 -1.26 -1.63
C THR A 50 -8.69 -0.90 -1.09
N MET A 51 -7.82 -1.90 -0.89
CA MET A 51 -6.44 -1.65 -0.43
C MET A 51 -5.69 -0.71 -1.36
N ARG A 52 -5.80 -0.88 -2.70
CA ARG A 52 -5.16 0.02 -3.68
C ARG A 52 -5.64 1.46 -3.59
N MET A 53 -6.89 1.69 -3.19
CA MET A 53 -7.38 3.04 -2.91
C MET A 53 -6.78 3.61 -1.63
N LEU A 54 -6.64 2.80 -0.56
CA LEU A 54 -6.05 3.24 0.71
C LEU A 54 -4.60 3.72 0.54
N TYR A 55 -3.78 2.97 -0.20
CA TYR A 55 -2.38 3.34 -0.40
C TYR A 55 -2.10 4.10 -1.71
N THR A 56 -3.08 4.84 -2.19
CA THR A 56 -2.93 5.85 -3.26
C THR A 56 -2.62 5.31 -4.66
N LEU A 57 -2.70 4.01 -4.87
CA LEU A 57 -2.43 3.42 -6.20
C LEU A 57 -3.64 3.56 -7.14
N MET A 58 -4.80 3.87 -6.60
CA MET A 58 -6.06 4.02 -7.33
C MET A 58 -6.93 5.08 -6.66
N GLN A 59 -7.62 5.89 -7.46
CA GLN A 59 -8.61 6.82 -6.95
C GLN A 59 -9.99 6.17 -6.89
N PRO A 60 -10.76 6.35 -5.81
CA PRO A 60 -12.17 5.99 -5.77
C PRO A 60 -12.96 6.85 -6.78
N GLU A 61 -14.06 6.32 -7.30
CA GLU A 61 -15.02 7.08 -8.13
C GLU A 61 -16.01 7.87 -7.28
N ALA A 62 -16.33 7.35 -6.10
CA ALA A 62 -17.08 8.04 -5.08
C ALA A 62 -16.55 7.67 -3.69
N GLY A 63 -16.89 8.48 -2.70
CA GLY A 63 -16.37 8.36 -1.36
C GLY A 63 -14.97 8.97 -1.20
N ARG A 64 -14.37 8.76 -0.03
CA ARG A 64 -13.03 9.28 0.28
C ARG A 64 -12.26 8.36 1.21
N VAL A 65 -10.95 8.51 1.19
CA VAL A 65 -10.04 7.87 2.15
C VAL A 65 -9.24 8.95 2.86
N LEU A 66 -9.18 8.85 4.18
CA LEU A 66 -8.32 9.66 5.03
C LEU A 66 -7.28 8.76 5.69
N VAL A 67 -6.02 9.16 5.63
CA VAL A 67 -4.91 8.53 6.37
C VAL A 67 -4.31 9.59 7.27
N ASP A 68 -4.40 9.38 8.57
CA ASP A 68 -4.01 10.37 9.59
C ASP A 68 -4.58 11.77 9.35
N GLY A 69 -5.86 11.80 8.91
CA GLY A 69 -6.57 13.03 8.57
C GLY A 69 -6.25 13.61 7.20
N ILE A 70 -5.27 13.04 6.46
CA ILE A 70 -4.89 13.51 5.11
C ILE A 70 -5.74 12.78 4.07
N ASP A 71 -6.45 13.55 3.23
CA ASP A 71 -7.25 13.00 2.14
C ASP A 71 -6.35 12.48 1.01
N VAL A 72 -6.50 11.19 0.69
CA VAL A 72 -5.76 10.50 -0.39
C VAL A 72 -5.92 11.17 -1.75
N GLY A 73 -7.09 11.73 -2.02
CA GLY A 73 -7.38 12.42 -3.28
C GLY A 73 -6.74 13.80 -3.37
N ARG A 74 -6.43 14.43 -2.22
CA ARG A 74 -5.87 15.80 -2.17
C ARG A 74 -4.34 15.81 -2.08
N ASP A 75 -3.76 14.96 -1.25
CA ASP A 75 -2.31 14.89 -1.07
C ASP A 75 -1.82 13.45 -0.94
N ALA A 76 -1.81 12.74 -2.08
CA ALA A 76 -1.31 11.37 -2.16
C ALA A 76 0.17 11.25 -1.74
N ASN A 77 0.97 12.29 -1.93
CA ASN A 77 2.39 12.25 -1.57
C ASN A 77 2.59 12.33 -0.05
N ALA A 78 1.82 13.15 0.65
CA ALA A 78 1.84 13.17 2.12
C ALA A 78 1.40 11.81 2.68
N VAL A 79 0.32 11.23 2.13
CA VAL A 79 -0.15 9.89 2.52
C VAL A 79 0.92 8.83 2.31
N ARG A 80 1.61 8.80 1.15
CA ARG A 80 2.69 7.82 0.90
C ARG A 80 3.85 7.92 1.88
N ARG A 81 4.12 9.09 2.42
CA ARG A 81 5.17 9.28 3.45
C ARG A 81 4.77 8.73 4.82
N SER A 82 3.47 8.61 5.10
CA SER A 82 2.95 8.09 6.37
C SER A 82 2.58 6.61 6.34
N LEU A 83 2.57 5.98 5.15
CA LEU A 83 2.21 4.56 4.97
C LEU A 83 3.41 3.70 4.62
N GLY A 84 3.52 2.54 5.30
CA GLY A 84 4.27 1.40 4.79
C GLY A 84 3.33 0.43 4.09
N VAL A 85 3.71 -0.06 2.92
CA VAL A 85 2.90 -1.01 2.14
C VAL A 85 3.72 -2.24 1.80
N LEU A 86 3.18 -3.41 2.10
CA LEU A 86 3.73 -4.70 1.63
C LEU A 86 2.75 -5.27 0.59
N PRO A 87 2.98 -5.06 -0.71
CA PRO A 87 2.08 -5.53 -1.75
C PRO A 87 2.30 -7.02 -2.05
N ASP A 88 1.26 -7.70 -2.54
CA ASP A 88 1.36 -9.07 -3.03
C ASP A 88 2.28 -9.21 -4.26
N ALA A 89 2.44 -8.13 -5.02
CA ALA A 89 3.30 -8.08 -6.18
C ALA A 89 4.78 -8.03 -5.77
N ARG A 90 5.60 -8.80 -6.45
CA ARG A 90 7.04 -8.86 -6.26
C ARG A 90 7.69 -7.53 -6.69
N GLY A 91 7.74 -6.58 -5.77
CA GLY A 91 8.31 -5.24 -6.00
C GLY A 91 9.83 -5.17 -5.88
N VAL A 92 10.53 -6.33 -5.87
CA VAL A 92 11.99 -6.39 -5.72
C VAL A 92 12.69 -6.53 -7.07
N TYR A 93 13.80 -5.85 -7.22
CA TYR A 93 14.68 -5.99 -8.37
C TYR A 93 15.53 -7.26 -8.19
N LYS A 94 15.23 -8.29 -8.98
CA LYS A 94 15.86 -9.62 -8.88
C LYS A 94 17.37 -9.66 -9.12
N ARG A 95 17.93 -8.62 -9.72
CA ARG A 95 19.37 -8.49 -9.99
C ARG A 95 20.13 -7.81 -8.86
N LEU A 96 19.42 -7.25 -7.89
CA LEU A 96 19.97 -6.61 -6.72
C LEU A 96 19.87 -7.54 -5.52
N THR A 97 20.86 -7.49 -4.64
CA THR A 97 20.79 -8.11 -3.31
C THR A 97 19.66 -7.51 -2.48
N ALA A 98 19.28 -8.16 -1.37
CA ALA A 98 18.30 -7.60 -0.46
C ALA A 98 18.76 -6.23 0.08
N ARG A 99 20.04 -6.10 0.42
CA ARG A 99 20.63 -4.85 0.88
C ARG A 99 20.51 -3.72 -0.15
N GLU A 100 20.83 -4.01 -1.40
CA GLU A 100 20.73 -3.04 -2.51
C GLU A 100 19.29 -2.64 -2.79
N ASN A 101 18.34 -3.59 -2.74
CA ASN A 101 16.92 -3.29 -2.85
C ASN A 101 16.46 -2.34 -1.73
N ILE A 102 16.84 -2.63 -0.48
CA ILE A 102 16.49 -1.77 0.67
C ILE A 102 17.10 -0.39 0.51
N ALA A 103 18.37 -0.31 0.08
CA ALA A 103 19.05 0.96 -0.14
C ALA A 103 18.35 1.78 -1.22
N TYR A 104 18.04 1.18 -2.35
CA TYR A 104 17.36 1.83 -3.45
C TYR A 104 16.02 2.46 -3.02
N PHE A 105 15.17 1.70 -2.31
CA PHE A 105 13.90 2.25 -1.83
C PHE A 105 14.09 3.27 -0.71
N GLY A 106 15.07 3.08 0.17
CA GLY A 106 15.39 4.06 1.21
C GLY A 106 15.80 5.43 0.63
N GLU A 107 16.65 5.43 -0.39
CA GLU A 107 17.06 6.63 -1.10
C GLU A 107 15.91 7.30 -1.85
N LEU A 108 15.03 6.53 -2.49
CA LEU A 108 13.80 7.07 -3.10
C LEU A 108 12.88 7.76 -2.09
N HIS A 109 12.91 7.33 -0.83
CA HIS A 109 12.20 7.99 0.27
C HIS A 109 12.99 9.15 0.91
N GLY A 110 14.12 9.55 0.32
CA GLY A 110 14.91 10.69 0.76
C GLY A 110 15.84 10.41 1.94
N LEU A 111 16.10 9.14 2.27
CA LEU A 111 17.06 8.79 3.31
C LEU A 111 18.49 8.89 2.78
N SER A 112 19.41 9.38 3.61
CA SER A 112 20.84 9.32 3.29
C SER A 112 21.38 7.88 3.39
N ALA A 113 22.48 7.58 2.72
CA ALA A 113 23.14 6.27 2.77
C ALA A 113 23.44 5.81 4.21
N THR A 114 23.85 6.73 5.08
CA THR A 114 24.09 6.44 6.51
C THR A 114 22.80 6.04 7.24
N GLN A 115 21.71 6.77 6.98
CA GLN A 115 20.40 6.45 7.58
C GLN A 115 19.87 5.12 7.08
N VAL A 116 20.04 4.83 5.79
CA VAL A 116 19.66 3.54 5.20
C VAL A 116 20.44 2.41 5.87
N ALA A 117 21.78 2.51 5.94
CA ALA A 117 22.63 1.49 6.55
C ALA A 117 22.25 1.21 8.01
N GLU A 118 22.04 2.27 8.81
CA GLU A 118 21.66 2.14 10.22
C GLU A 118 20.28 1.45 10.37
N ARG A 119 19.29 1.92 9.62
CA ARG A 119 17.93 1.35 9.67
C ARG A 119 17.91 -0.09 9.18
N THR A 120 18.63 -0.40 8.09
CA THR A 120 18.75 -1.76 7.57
C THR A 120 19.32 -2.70 8.63
N ARG A 121 20.40 -2.30 9.31
CA ARG A 121 21.00 -3.12 10.38
C ARG A 121 20.01 -3.38 11.51
N LYS A 122 19.29 -2.35 12.00
CA LYS A 122 18.30 -2.49 13.07
C LYS A 122 17.14 -3.41 12.67
N LEU A 123 16.61 -3.24 11.47
CA LEU A 123 15.47 -4.03 10.98
C LEU A 123 15.89 -5.47 10.66
N ALA A 124 17.07 -5.68 10.07
CA ALA A 124 17.58 -7.01 9.78
C ALA A 124 17.74 -7.84 11.07
N ALA A 125 18.29 -7.24 12.12
CA ALA A 125 18.39 -7.91 13.42
C ALA A 125 17.02 -8.23 14.03
N ALA A 126 16.07 -7.29 13.97
CA ALA A 126 14.71 -7.51 14.49
C ALA A 126 13.93 -8.59 13.72
N LEU A 127 14.18 -8.73 12.43
CA LEU A 127 13.53 -9.70 11.54
C LEU A 127 14.35 -10.99 11.34
N GLN A 128 15.52 -11.12 11.98
CA GLN A 128 16.44 -12.28 11.86
C GLN A 128 16.78 -12.57 10.38
N MET A 129 17.11 -11.53 9.62
CA MET A 129 17.38 -11.63 8.19
C MET A 129 18.80 -11.16 7.79
N GLU A 130 19.73 -11.06 8.76
CA GLU A 130 21.10 -10.62 8.50
C GLU A 130 21.80 -11.47 7.45
N ASP A 131 21.61 -12.79 7.52
CA ASP A 131 22.26 -13.78 6.64
C ASP A 131 21.81 -13.74 5.18
N VAL A 132 20.70 -13.05 4.91
CA VAL A 132 20.13 -12.97 3.54
C VAL A 132 20.30 -11.60 2.89
N LEU A 133 20.86 -10.63 3.61
CA LEU A 133 21.01 -9.26 3.10
C LEU A 133 21.84 -9.16 1.83
N ASP A 134 22.84 -10.01 1.68
CA ASP A 134 23.80 -9.96 0.59
C ASP A 134 23.60 -11.09 -0.45
N ARG A 135 22.39 -11.66 -0.47
CA ARG A 135 21.97 -12.67 -1.45
C ARG A 135 21.13 -12.06 -2.56
#